data_10e8c6d12547d34856fb688db7bd5e57
#
_entry.id   10e8c6d12547d34856fb688db7bd5e57
#
_cell.length_a   1.000
_cell.length_b   1.000
_cell.length_c   1.000
_cell.angle_alpha   90.00
_cell.angle_beta   90.00
_cell.angle_gamma   90.00
#
_symmetry.space_group_name_H-M   'P 1'
#
loop_
_entity.id
_entity.type
_entity.pdbx_description
1 polymer ?
#
loop_
_entity_poly.entity_id
_entity_poly.type
_entity_poly.pdbx_seq_one_letter_code
_entity_poly.pdbx_strand_id
1 'polypeptide(L)'
;MNFRTTLIIIVLLGGIAGAYFLFFQESPENASTSEKPPIHQVYGITREKVQQVEVMFADKAYQDLKLVKGVSGNWQLENPFQADADSEKVNQMLDDILNKRIKQTLEVTTLAEYGLDIPSIILSLWTEQASPAVTFSIGKKAIHFSVYVKERSEAHIFLIESSALDDLTKSPTDLRDPSVIKFNAETVSKIQLASRDIGRNSDQRSAVSGQRNSGQKENLLTDSRLLKADGYTTLNCEKRDGTWRVTHPIEAKADTQEIENLLSELRSLQVSTFEADQADANTPAELERTGLDTPRVQIKLTDGNSIYGLNIGAEVPPENGTLGHVYVKSVHQDAIYTVSNDIYRLLNTSVFDLRDKRIIDFQRTDTIRIQIKQDQETTVCTKNSDNTWELQTPTGKVKADAKVVDDLIFGVDSLEAAAFVDTPPKNLAFYGLASPSIEVAFTQRGEEKPAVLHIGDSTEDGTVYVRAEPSNQIARVERDLIDKIALGAAWLRDKQILNFHIDDAIRFTLHGEDSLTCQRLGTNWRLTSPVKEEANNAEVNAIIYELDDLMADTYVRSEPALTDAVTGFSTPQFQITIELRNQKVYTLQVGNPTEASGRFYARLQHEPNLIFLLNAELVPKLKTTLTRLRTPQ
;
A
#
# COMPACT_ATOMS: atom_id res chain seq x y z
N MET A 1 44.88 -12.91 -10.52
CA MET A 1 46.03 -12.01 -10.19
C MET A 1 46.72 -12.59 -8.96
N ASN A 2 48.03 -12.83 -9.01
CA ASN A 2 48.74 -13.44 -7.89
C ASN A 2 48.88 -12.43 -6.73
N PHE A 3 48.66 -12.90 -5.49
CA PHE A 3 48.75 -12.10 -4.26
C PHE A 3 50.01 -11.22 -4.19
N ARG A 4 51.15 -11.69 -4.73
CA ARG A 4 52.40 -10.91 -4.85
C ARG A 4 52.27 -9.68 -5.75
N THR A 5 51.54 -9.76 -6.86
CA THR A 5 51.33 -8.67 -7.80
C THR A 5 50.40 -7.62 -7.22
N THR A 6 49.38 -8.02 -6.49
CA THR A 6 48.47 -7.12 -5.79
C THR A 6 49.18 -6.36 -4.67
N LEU A 7 50.04 -7.02 -3.93
CA LEU A 7 50.83 -6.40 -2.86
C LEU A 7 51.80 -5.33 -3.41
N ILE A 8 52.45 -5.62 -4.54
CA ILE A 8 53.39 -4.68 -5.19
C ILE A 8 52.61 -3.43 -5.70
N ILE A 9 51.43 -3.60 -6.25
CA ILE A 9 50.56 -2.48 -6.73
C ILE A 9 50.13 -1.61 -5.54
N ILE A 10 49.77 -2.22 -4.40
CA ILE A 10 49.37 -1.47 -3.20
C ILE A 10 50.55 -0.67 -2.63
N VAL A 11 51.73 -1.24 -2.61
CA VAL A 11 52.94 -0.55 -2.13
C VAL A 11 53.35 0.58 -3.10
N LEU A 12 53.21 0.39 -4.41
CA LEU A 12 53.48 1.43 -5.40
C LEU A 12 52.43 2.57 -5.32
N LEU A 13 51.14 2.26 -5.16
CA LEU A 13 50.11 3.26 -4.96
C LEU A 13 50.28 4.01 -3.62
N GLY A 14 50.65 3.33 -2.55
CA GLY A 14 51.01 3.94 -1.27
C GLY A 14 52.24 4.85 -1.38
N GLY A 15 53.25 4.46 -2.14
CA GLY A 15 54.46 5.25 -2.43
C GLY A 15 54.14 6.52 -3.24
N ILE A 16 53.30 6.41 -4.26
CA ILE A 16 52.82 7.53 -5.08
C ILE A 16 51.97 8.49 -4.28
N ALA A 17 51.05 7.96 -3.46
CA ALA A 17 50.21 8.79 -2.54
C ALA A 17 51.06 9.48 -1.48
N GLY A 18 52.08 8.79 -0.93
CA GLY A 18 53.02 9.39 0.03
C GLY A 18 53.89 10.46 -0.60
N ALA A 19 54.41 10.24 -1.83
CA ALA A 19 55.18 11.22 -2.58
C ALA A 19 54.30 12.43 -2.95
N TYR A 20 53.06 12.20 -3.40
CA TYR A 20 52.09 13.27 -3.69
C TYR A 20 51.83 14.10 -2.41
N PHE A 21 51.65 13.46 -1.27
CA PHE A 21 51.42 14.13 0.01
C PHE A 21 52.65 14.95 0.46
N LEU A 22 53.87 14.41 0.26
CA LEU A 22 55.11 15.10 0.64
C LEU A 22 55.55 16.21 -0.32
N PHE A 23 55.27 16.08 -1.61
CA PHE A 23 55.72 17.06 -2.64
C PHE A 23 54.66 18.09 -3.00
N PHE A 24 53.35 17.78 -2.72
CA PHE A 24 52.23 18.70 -3.00
C PHE A 24 51.56 19.23 -1.74
N GLN A 25 52.05 18.91 -0.53
CA GLN A 25 51.72 19.65 0.66
C GLN A 25 52.47 21.01 0.55
N GLU A 26 51.88 21.97 -0.16
CA GLU A 26 52.26 23.36 -0.03
C GLU A 26 52.20 23.69 1.45
N SER A 27 53.32 24.17 1.98
CA SER A 27 53.39 24.75 3.35
C SER A 27 52.23 25.72 3.49
N PRO A 28 51.57 25.76 4.65
CA PRO A 28 50.64 26.82 4.93
C PRO A 28 51.40 28.11 5.13
N GLU A 29 51.93 28.67 4.02
CA GLU A 29 52.21 30.08 3.96
C GLU A 29 50.86 30.76 4.00
N ASN A 30 50.65 31.60 4.99
CA ASN A 30 49.57 32.53 5.24
C ASN A 30 49.03 33.17 3.95
N ALA A 31 48.35 32.42 3.13
CA ALA A 31 47.30 32.92 2.28
C ALA A 31 46.08 33.02 3.18
N SER A 32 45.96 34.06 3.95
CA SER A 32 44.66 34.68 4.20
C SER A 32 44.09 34.99 2.81
N THR A 33 43.54 33.99 2.12
CA THR A 33 42.48 34.18 1.16
C THR A 33 41.35 34.73 2.02
N SER A 34 41.36 36.05 2.21
CA SER A 34 40.18 36.78 2.63
C SER A 34 39.16 36.43 1.57
N GLU A 35 38.37 35.41 1.83
CA GLU A 35 37.24 35.05 0.98
C GLU A 35 36.45 36.34 0.80
N LYS A 36 36.44 36.84 -0.43
CA LYS A 36 35.79 38.11 -0.71
C LYS A 36 34.32 37.99 -0.33
N PRO A 37 33.77 39.00 0.35
CA PRO A 37 32.43 38.90 0.94
C PRO A 37 31.36 38.73 -0.15
N PRO A 38 30.30 37.98 0.11
CA PRO A 38 29.14 37.91 -0.77
C PRO A 38 28.36 39.24 -0.77
N ILE A 39 27.54 39.46 -1.80
CA ILE A 39 26.73 40.66 -1.99
C ILE A 39 25.90 40.99 -0.73
N HIS A 40 25.25 39.98 -0.14
CA HIS A 40 24.41 40.19 1.05
C HIS A 40 25.17 40.78 2.24
N GLN A 41 26.44 40.44 2.41
CA GLN A 41 27.26 40.96 3.52
C GLN A 41 27.72 42.42 3.24
N VAL A 42 28.05 42.73 1.97
CA VAL A 42 28.52 44.07 1.57
C VAL A 42 27.39 45.10 1.70
N TYR A 43 26.19 44.74 1.24
CA TYR A 43 25.04 45.65 1.19
C TYR A 43 24.05 45.48 2.34
N GLY A 44 24.26 44.54 3.24
CA GLY A 44 23.41 44.30 4.43
C GLY A 44 22.00 43.83 4.11
N ILE A 45 21.78 43.30 2.89
CA ILE A 45 20.50 42.80 2.40
C ILE A 45 20.49 41.28 2.45
N THR A 46 19.54 40.73 3.19
CA THR A 46 19.25 39.29 3.20
C THR A 46 17.90 39.02 2.53
N ARG A 47 17.70 37.81 2.02
CA ARG A 47 16.47 37.40 1.36
C ARG A 47 15.22 37.67 2.22
N GLU A 48 15.33 37.48 3.54
CA GLU A 48 14.19 37.65 4.47
C GLU A 48 13.69 39.11 4.50
N LYS A 49 14.61 40.08 4.33
CA LYS A 49 14.30 41.50 4.33
C LYS A 49 13.69 42.00 3.02
N VAL A 50 13.88 41.26 1.91
CA VAL A 50 13.36 41.67 0.61
C VAL A 50 11.86 41.51 0.57
N GLN A 51 11.15 42.60 0.21
CA GLN A 51 9.69 42.65 0.07
C GLN A 51 9.25 42.82 -1.39
N GLN A 52 10.11 43.34 -2.24
CA GLN A 52 9.84 43.49 -3.67
C GLN A 52 11.13 43.30 -4.48
N VAL A 53 10.99 42.71 -5.64
CA VAL A 53 12.05 42.49 -6.65
C VAL A 53 11.58 43.02 -7.99
N GLU A 54 12.40 43.81 -8.65
CA GLU A 54 12.21 44.16 -10.06
C GLU A 54 13.44 43.77 -10.86
N VAL A 55 13.22 43.10 -11.99
CA VAL A 55 14.26 42.77 -12.98
C VAL A 55 13.83 43.35 -14.31
N MET A 56 14.62 44.29 -14.83
CA MET A 56 14.39 44.91 -16.14
C MET A 56 15.47 44.45 -17.12
N PHE A 57 15.08 44.13 -18.34
CA PHE A 57 15.95 43.62 -19.38
C PHE A 57 16.11 44.64 -20.54
N ALA A 58 17.33 44.89 -20.98
CA ALA A 58 17.57 45.66 -22.20
C ALA A 58 17.13 44.90 -23.45
N ASP A 59 17.36 43.57 -23.47
CA ASP A 59 16.92 42.67 -24.53
C ASP A 59 15.42 42.39 -24.40
N LYS A 60 14.64 42.77 -25.39
CA LYS A 60 13.18 42.56 -25.42
C LYS A 60 12.76 41.14 -25.71
N ALA A 61 13.71 40.23 -25.89
CA ALA A 61 13.42 38.77 -25.84
C ALA A 61 13.03 38.29 -24.43
N TYR A 62 13.40 39.04 -23.39
CA TYR A 62 13.03 38.78 -22.01
C TYR A 62 11.95 39.77 -21.56
N GLN A 63 11.05 39.31 -20.70
CA GLN A 63 10.01 40.16 -20.11
C GLN A 63 10.46 40.69 -18.76
N ASP A 64 10.22 41.98 -18.51
CA ASP A 64 10.50 42.61 -17.23
C ASP A 64 9.63 41.95 -16.13
N LEU A 65 10.25 41.71 -14.99
CA LEU A 65 9.62 41.03 -13.85
C LEU A 65 9.41 42.01 -12.70
N LYS A 66 8.23 41.95 -12.07
CA LYS A 66 7.99 42.55 -10.77
C LYS A 66 7.33 41.55 -9.85
N LEU A 67 8.02 41.23 -8.76
CA LEU A 67 7.61 40.31 -7.73
C LEU A 67 7.43 41.06 -6.41
N VAL A 68 6.30 40.86 -5.73
CA VAL A 68 5.96 41.51 -4.45
C VAL A 68 5.58 40.45 -3.42
N LYS A 69 6.05 40.62 -2.22
CA LYS A 69 5.73 39.74 -1.10
C LYS A 69 4.41 40.17 -0.45
N GLY A 70 3.43 39.30 -0.51
CA GLY A 70 2.11 39.55 0.11
C GLY A 70 2.14 39.53 1.64
N VAL A 71 1.05 39.93 2.27
CA VAL A 71 0.90 39.97 3.73
C VAL A 71 1.11 38.58 4.38
N SER A 72 0.77 37.52 3.68
CA SER A 72 0.99 36.13 4.12
C SER A 72 2.45 35.67 4.03
N GLY A 73 3.33 36.53 3.46
CA GLY A 73 4.75 36.18 3.22
C GLY A 73 5.01 35.44 1.91
N ASN A 74 3.98 35.11 1.13
CA ASN A 74 4.12 34.48 -0.17
C ASN A 74 4.39 35.53 -1.26
N TRP A 75 5.16 35.11 -2.28
CA TRP A 75 5.46 35.97 -3.43
C TRP A 75 4.31 35.99 -4.43
N GLN A 76 4.10 37.15 -5.04
CA GLN A 76 3.15 37.37 -6.13
C GLN A 76 3.89 38.05 -7.30
N LEU A 77 3.63 37.60 -8.50
CA LEU A 77 4.06 38.21 -9.73
C LEU A 77 3.05 39.31 -10.07
N GLU A 78 3.50 40.57 -10.21
CA GLU A 78 2.67 41.74 -10.61
C GLU A 78 2.91 42.15 -12.06
N ASN A 79 4.09 41.91 -12.60
CA ASN A 79 4.44 42.19 -13.99
C ASN A 79 5.19 41.00 -14.59
N PRO A 80 4.88 40.55 -15.82
CA PRO A 80 4.02 41.15 -16.85
C PRO A 80 2.52 40.90 -16.68
N PHE A 81 2.13 40.05 -15.78
CA PHE A 81 0.73 39.72 -15.43
C PHE A 81 0.62 39.43 -13.93
N GLN A 82 -0.59 39.51 -13.41
CA GLN A 82 -0.82 39.14 -11.98
C GLN A 82 -1.03 37.65 -11.81
N ALA A 83 -0.20 37.01 -10.96
CA ALA A 83 -0.29 35.62 -10.59
C ALA A 83 0.39 35.35 -9.25
N ASP A 84 0.00 34.26 -8.58
CA ASP A 84 0.81 33.72 -7.48
C ASP A 84 2.17 33.28 -8.02
N ALA A 85 3.25 33.58 -7.29
CA ALA A 85 4.59 33.15 -7.63
C ALA A 85 4.99 31.92 -6.78
N ASP A 86 5.83 31.08 -7.35
CA ASP A 86 6.51 30.00 -6.64
C ASP A 86 7.53 30.62 -5.67
N SER A 87 7.12 30.73 -4.41
CA SER A 87 7.93 31.39 -3.38
C SER A 87 9.28 30.71 -3.18
N GLU A 88 9.38 29.41 -3.42
CA GLU A 88 10.65 28.68 -3.31
C GLU A 88 11.60 29.06 -4.43
N LYS A 89 11.13 29.11 -5.67
CA LYS A 89 11.94 29.52 -6.83
C LYS A 89 12.36 30.99 -6.75
N VAL A 90 11.47 31.88 -6.30
CA VAL A 90 11.80 33.30 -6.09
C VAL A 90 12.84 33.42 -4.97
N ASN A 91 12.70 32.73 -3.88
CA ASN A 91 13.66 32.71 -2.79
C ASN A 91 15.02 32.14 -3.24
N GLN A 92 15.02 31.07 -4.06
CA GLN A 92 16.24 30.51 -4.63
C GLN A 92 16.95 31.52 -5.56
N MET A 93 16.21 32.20 -6.44
CA MET A 93 16.76 33.27 -7.30
C MET A 93 17.41 34.38 -6.47
N LEU A 94 16.77 34.79 -5.38
CA LEU A 94 17.35 35.79 -4.45
C LEU A 94 18.61 35.26 -3.76
N ASP A 95 18.59 34.04 -3.27
CA ASP A 95 19.77 33.43 -2.64
C ASP A 95 20.93 33.28 -3.62
N ASP A 96 20.65 32.85 -4.87
CA ASP A 96 21.66 32.68 -5.89
C ASP A 96 22.38 34.01 -6.21
N ILE A 97 21.64 35.11 -6.25
CA ILE A 97 22.24 36.46 -6.51
C ILE A 97 22.91 37.00 -5.24
N LEU A 98 22.26 36.99 -4.12
CA LEU A 98 22.76 37.61 -2.90
C LEU A 98 24.00 36.90 -2.33
N ASN A 99 24.19 35.62 -2.60
CA ASN A 99 25.36 34.85 -2.19
C ASN A 99 26.53 34.93 -3.18
N LYS A 100 26.37 35.58 -4.36
CA LYS A 100 27.50 35.79 -5.28
C LYS A 100 28.59 36.59 -4.60
N ARG A 101 29.83 36.11 -4.69
CA ARG A 101 31.00 36.79 -4.14
C ARG A 101 31.54 37.86 -5.06
N ILE A 102 31.92 38.99 -4.51
CA ILE A 102 32.58 40.07 -5.26
C ILE A 102 34.02 39.65 -5.53
N LYS A 103 34.33 39.21 -6.77
CA LYS A 103 35.66 38.72 -7.17
C LYS A 103 36.70 39.82 -7.22
N GLN A 104 36.32 41.00 -7.73
CA GLN A 104 37.21 42.15 -7.90
C GLN A 104 36.39 43.43 -7.92
N THR A 105 36.95 44.49 -7.37
CA THR A 105 36.41 45.87 -7.45
C THR A 105 37.33 46.71 -8.33
N LEU A 106 36.75 47.54 -9.18
CA LEU A 106 37.46 48.39 -10.15
C LEU A 106 36.95 49.83 -10.04
N GLU A 107 37.87 50.78 -10.00
CA GLU A 107 37.55 52.19 -10.20
C GLU A 107 37.56 52.50 -11.70
N VAL A 108 36.49 53.08 -12.21
CA VAL A 108 36.29 53.30 -13.64
C VAL A 108 35.81 54.72 -13.91
N THR A 109 36.25 55.25 -15.02
CA THR A 109 35.85 56.59 -15.47
C THR A 109 34.80 56.55 -16.59
N THR A 110 34.70 55.41 -17.31
CA THR A 110 33.81 55.25 -18.47
C THR A 110 32.99 53.93 -18.30
N LEU A 111 31.67 54.03 -18.18
CA LEU A 111 30.80 52.87 -18.00
C LEU A 111 30.54 52.10 -19.29
N ALA A 112 30.65 52.74 -20.46
CA ALA A 112 30.37 52.14 -21.76
C ALA A 112 31.30 50.97 -22.10
N GLU A 113 32.54 50.96 -21.64
CA GLU A 113 33.51 49.87 -21.85
C GLU A 113 33.05 48.57 -21.20
N TYR A 114 32.32 48.70 -20.10
CA TYR A 114 31.82 47.58 -19.28
C TYR A 114 30.36 47.22 -19.60
N GLY A 115 29.71 47.97 -20.54
CA GLY A 115 28.28 47.79 -20.87
C GLY A 115 27.35 48.19 -19.74
N LEU A 116 27.77 49.14 -18.92
CA LEU A 116 27.02 49.62 -17.75
C LEU A 116 26.36 51.00 -18.00
N ASP A 117 26.60 51.61 -19.14
CA ASP A 117 25.84 52.74 -19.67
C ASP A 117 24.46 52.31 -20.21
N ILE A 118 24.39 51.13 -20.83
CA ILE A 118 23.17 50.42 -21.22
C ILE A 118 23.28 49.00 -20.65
N PRO A 119 22.94 48.80 -19.38
CA PRO A 119 23.11 47.51 -18.74
C PRO A 119 22.17 46.44 -19.33
N SER A 120 22.66 45.22 -19.44
CA SER A 120 21.86 44.08 -19.93
C SER A 120 20.69 43.78 -19.02
N ILE A 121 20.90 43.89 -17.69
CA ILE A 121 19.89 43.65 -16.65
C ILE A 121 20.00 44.73 -15.58
N ILE A 122 18.86 45.24 -15.10
CA ILE A 122 18.77 46.07 -13.90
C ILE A 122 17.98 45.29 -12.86
N LEU A 123 18.61 44.94 -11.74
CA LEU A 123 17.99 44.31 -10.59
C LEU A 123 17.81 45.34 -9.47
N SER A 124 16.57 45.58 -9.05
CA SER A 124 16.25 46.42 -7.90
C SER A 124 15.57 45.57 -6.80
N LEU A 125 16.04 45.77 -5.57
CA LEU A 125 15.51 45.07 -4.38
C LEU A 125 15.00 46.09 -3.36
N TRP A 126 13.77 45.93 -2.92
CA TRP A 126 13.16 46.75 -1.87
C TRP A 126 13.05 45.95 -0.57
N THR A 127 13.23 46.66 0.50
CA THR A 127 12.90 46.25 1.86
C THR A 127 11.62 46.97 2.29
N GLU A 128 11.45 47.32 3.53
CA GLU A 128 10.26 48.04 4.05
C GLU A 128 10.20 49.53 3.59
N GLN A 129 11.17 50.01 2.84
CA GLN A 129 11.25 51.41 2.41
C GLN A 129 10.56 51.66 1.06
N ALA A 130 10.12 52.90 0.82
CA ALA A 130 9.45 53.31 -0.43
C ALA A 130 10.39 53.35 -1.66
N SER A 131 11.71 53.38 -1.45
CA SER A 131 12.73 53.34 -2.52
C SER A 131 13.50 52.03 -2.46
N PRO A 132 14.08 51.55 -3.59
CA PRO A 132 14.92 50.37 -3.57
C PRO A 132 16.07 50.53 -2.57
N ALA A 133 16.32 49.49 -1.79
CA ALA A 133 17.45 49.43 -0.88
C ALA A 133 18.77 49.30 -1.63
N VAL A 134 18.76 48.54 -2.74
CA VAL A 134 19.88 48.47 -3.71
C VAL A 134 19.35 48.35 -5.14
N THR A 135 20.15 48.85 -6.10
CA THR A 135 19.90 48.69 -7.53
C THR A 135 21.22 48.31 -8.22
N PHE A 136 21.26 47.12 -8.76
CA PHE A 136 22.40 46.57 -9.48
C PHE A 136 22.19 46.72 -10.99
N SER A 137 23.09 47.40 -11.69
CA SER A 137 23.21 47.39 -13.14
C SER A 137 24.22 46.31 -13.54
N ILE A 138 23.79 45.33 -14.34
CA ILE A 138 24.61 44.20 -14.79
C ILE A 138 24.94 44.42 -16.28
N GLY A 139 26.23 44.48 -16.57
CA GLY A 139 26.76 44.82 -17.88
C GLY A 139 27.23 43.61 -18.70
N LYS A 140 28.36 43.79 -19.41
CA LYS A 140 28.95 42.76 -20.28
C LYS A 140 29.59 41.62 -19.50
N LYS A 141 29.67 40.43 -20.13
CA LYS A 141 30.50 39.32 -19.63
C LYS A 141 31.98 39.75 -19.69
N ALA A 142 32.70 39.44 -18.62
CA ALA A 142 34.13 39.62 -18.48
C ALA A 142 34.87 38.28 -18.65
N ILE A 143 36.21 38.32 -18.65
CA ILE A 143 37.03 37.10 -18.61
C ILE A 143 36.80 36.29 -17.32
N HIS A 144 37.23 35.04 -17.32
CA HIS A 144 37.13 34.12 -16.15
C HIS A 144 35.72 33.97 -15.60
N PHE A 145 34.74 33.75 -16.50
CA PHE A 145 33.33 33.49 -16.12
C PHE A 145 32.80 34.54 -15.14
N SER A 146 32.99 35.82 -15.48
CA SER A 146 32.56 36.93 -14.66
C SER A 146 31.69 37.91 -15.45
N VAL A 147 30.96 38.77 -14.75
CA VAL A 147 30.15 39.86 -15.32
C VAL A 147 30.39 41.12 -14.50
N TYR A 148 30.40 42.27 -15.19
CA TYR A 148 30.53 43.56 -14.55
C TYR A 148 29.22 44.00 -13.94
N VAL A 149 29.29 44.48 -12.68
CA VAL A 149 28.14 44.96 -11.93
C VAL A 149 28.45 46.31 -11.30
N LYS A 150 27.47 47.20 -11.31
CA LYS A 150 27.51 48.47 -10.63
C LYS A 150 26.31 48.64 -9.72
N GLU A 151 26.54 48.84 -8.41
CA GLU A 151 25.50 49.34 -7.55
C GLU A 151 25.28 50.84 -7.79
N ARG A 152 24.02 51.27 -7.78
CA ARG A 152 23.61 52.63 -8.22
C ARG A 152 24.27 53.76 -7.41
N SER A 153 24.43 53.60 -6.12
CA SER A 153 24.99 54.62 -5.19
C SER A 153 26.51 54.63 -5.17
N GLU A 154 27.16 53.56 -5.66
CA GLU A 154 28.60 53.40 -5.58
C GLU A 154 29.33 54.06 -6.75
N ALA A 155 30.56 54.55 -6.54
CA ALA A 155 31.41 55.12 -7.59
C ALA A 155 32.15 54.03 -8.37
N HIS A 156 32.38 52.88 -7.79
CA HIS A 156 33.13 51.75 -8.35
C HIS A 156 32.23 50.70 -9.00
N ILE A 157 32.81 49.84 -9.81
CA ILE A 157 32.17 48.64 -10.32
C ILE A 157 32.85 47.43 -9.75
N PHE A 158 32.18 46.28 -9.81
CA PHE A 158 32.73 45.01 -9.31
C PHE A 158 32.38 43.86 -10.25
N LEU A 159 33.11 42.76 -10.10
CA LEU A 159 32.86 41.52 -10.84
C LEU A 159 32.27 40.46 -9.93
N ILE A 160 31.24 39.78 -10.44
CA ILE A 160 30.68 38.57 -9.85
C ILE A 160 30.73 37.44 -10.87
N GLU A 161 30.30 36.24 -10.49
CA GLU A 161 30.17 35.13 -11.43
C GLU A 161 29.12 35.42 -12.50
N SER A 162 29.41 35.02 -13.75
CA SER A 162 28.51 35.26 -14.89
C SER A 162 27.23 34.40 -14.85
N SER A 163 27.17 33.38 -14.01
CA SER A 163 25.92 32.63 -13.72
C SER A 163 24.80 33.53 -13.18
N ALA A 164 25.14 34.69 -12.62
CA ALA A 164 24.17 35.71 -12.23
C ALA A 164 23.20 36.12 -13.36
N LEU A 165 23.66 36.07 -14.62
CA LEU A 165 22.80 36.35 -15.78
C LEU A 165 21.75 35.25 -15.94
N ASP A 166 22.14 33.98 -15.82
CA ASP A 166 21.24 32.84 -15.95
C ASP A 166 20.27 32.74 -14.74
N ASP A 167 20.75 33.14 -13.56
CA ASP A 167 19.95 33.19 -12.34
C ASP A 167 18.82 34.22 -12.43
N LEU A 168 19.05 35.35 -13.14
CA LEU A 168 18.06 36.43 -13.30
C LEU A 168 17.22 36.33 -14.57
N THR A 169 17.65 35.62 -15.62
CA THR A 169 16.90 35.46 -16.87
C THR A 169 15.84 34.34 -16.77
N LYS A 170 15.05 34.34 -15.69
CA LYS A 170 13.92 33.45 -15.54
C LYS A 170 12.72 34.00 -16.32
N SER A 171 11.96 33.11 -16.96
CA SER A 171 10.70 33.53 -17.56
C SER A 171 9.64 33.78 -16.46
N PRO A 172 8.67 34.68 -16.68
CA PRO A 172 7.56 34.87 -15.77
C PRO A 172 6.82 33.56 -15.47
N THR A 173 6.68 32.70 -16.48
CA THR A 173 6.03 31.38 -16.34
C THR A 173 6.83 30.44 -15.43
N ASP A 174 8.17 30.47 -15.46
CA ASP A 174 9.01 29.65 -14.58
C ASP A 174 8.84 30.01 -13.10
N LEU A 175 8.52 31.27 -12.82
CA LEU A 175 8.33 31.80 -11.47
C LEU A 175 6.89 31.74 -10.98
N ARG A 176 5.94 31.29 -11.82
CA ARG A 176 4.54 31.07 -11.36
C ARG A 176 4.46 29.88 -10.42
N ASP A 177 3.53 29.95 -9.48
CA ASP A 177 3.16 28.82 -8.67
C ASP A 177 2.52 27.72 -9.55
N PRO A 178 3.10 26.53 -9.60
CA PRO A 178 2.57 25.44 -10.41
C PRO A 178 1.38 24.72 -9.78
N SER A 179 0.95 25.09 -8.57
CA SER A 179 -0.16 24.43 -7.87
C SER A 179 -1.49 24.73 -8.57
N VAL A 180 -2.19 23.69 -9.01
CA VAL A 180 -3.49 23.83 -9.70
C VAL A 180 -4.60 24.22 -8.72
N ILE A 181 -4.55 23.70 -7.50
CA ILE A 181 -5.54 23.92 -6.45
C ILE A 181 -4.88 23.91 -5.07
N LYS A 182 -5.21 24.89 -4.24
CA LYS A 182 -4.63 25.05 -2.90
C LYS A 182 -5.72 24.92 -1.84
N PHE A 183 -5.69 23.86 -1.06
CA PHE A 183 -6.62 23.62 0.05
C PHE A 183 -5.90 22.85 1.17
N ASN A 184 -6.48 22.85 2.37
CA ASN A 184 -5.99 22.00 3.45
C ASN A 184 -6.78 20.68 3.47
N ALA A 185 -6.11 19.58 3.10
CA ALA A 185 -6.74 18.27 3.01
C ALA A 185 -7.34 17.78 4.34
N GLU A 186 -6.75 18.18 5.48
CA GLU A 186 -7.21 17.75 6.81
C GLU A 186 -8.56 18.37 7.22
N THR A 187 -8.85 19.59 6.72
CA THR A 187 -10.03 20.37 7.06
C THR A 187 -11.16 20.22 6.04
N VAL A 188 -10.92 19.52 4.93
CA VAL A 188 -11.97 19.18 3.97
C VAL A 188 -13.02 18.31 4.64
N SER A 189 -14.28 18.76 4.56
CA SER A 189 -15.43 18.07 5.15
C SER A 189 -16.41 17.50 4.12
N LYS A 190 -16.29 17.93 2.85
CA LYS A 190 -17.18 17.47 1.78
C LYS A 190 -16.47 17.42 0.43
N ILE A 191 -16.74 16.37 -0.32
CA ILE A 191 -16.30 16.16 -1.70
C ILE A 191 -17.55 15.95 -2.55
N GLN A 192 -17.63 16.67 -3.66
CA GLN A 192 -18.67 16.50 -4.66
C GLN A 192 -17.98 16.28 -6.02
N LEU A 193 -18.20 15.14 -6.60
CA LEU A 193 -17.68 14.75 -7.90
C LEU A 193 -18.85 14.62 -8.89
N ALA A 194 -18.73 15.24 -10.05
CA ALA A 194 -19.67 15.09 -11.15
C ALA A 194 -18.88 14.71 -12.43
N SER A 195 -19.22 13.60 -13.05
CA SER A 195 -18.52 13.12 -14.25
C SER A 195 -19.53 12.62 -15.29
N ARG A 196 -19.21 12.84 -16.56
CA ARG A 196 -19.96 12.28 -17.71
C ARG A 196 -19.51 10.87 -18.07
N ASP A 197 -18.34 10.45 -17.60
CA ASP A 197 -17.67 9.19 -18.00
C ASP A 197 -17.70 8.10 -16.90
N ILE A 198 -18.23 8.39 -15.70
CA ILE A 198 -18.37 7.37 -14.64
C ILE A 198 -19.29 6.26 -15.16
N GLY A 199 -18.79 5.03 -15.16
CA GLY A 199 -19.53 3.83 -15.57
C GLY A 199 -19.14 3.26 -16.93
N ARG A 200 -18.40 3.97 -17.80
CA ARG A 200 -17.93 3.39 -19.08
C ARG A 200 -16.74 2.44 -18.92
N ASN A 201 -15.92 2.59 -17.85
CA ASN A 201 -14.73 1.75 -17.60
C ASN A 201 -14.99 0.55 -16.68
N SER A 202 -16.11 0.49 -15.95
CA SER A 202 -16.46 -0.69 -15.15
C SER A 202 -16.74 -1.93 -16.02
N ASP A 203 -17.26 -1.72 -17.23
CA ASP A 203 -17.51 -2.81 -18.18
C ASP A 203 -16.21 -3.40 -18.79
N GLN A 204 -15.10 -2.67 -18.81
CA GLN A 204 -13.84 -3.18 -19.38
C GLN A 204 -13.03 -4.04 -18.39
N ARG A 205 -13.15 -3.84 -17.09
CA ARG A 205 -12.49 -4.70 -16.10
C ARG A 205 -13.18 -6.05 -15.94
N SER A 206 -14.49 -6.13 -16.20
CA SER A 206 -15.26 -7.40 -16.23
C SER A 206 -15.09 -8.20 -17.53
N ALA A 207 -14.52 -7.62 -18.58
CA ALA A 207 -14.43 -8.25 -19.91
C ALA A 207 -13.15 -9.06 -20.17
N VAL A 208 -12.21 -9.14 -19.21
CA VAL A 208 -10.94 -9.87 -19.38
C VAL A 208 -11.02 -11.34 -18.95
N SER A 209 -12.12 -11.80 -18.37
CA SER A 209 -12.31 -13.22 -18.08
C SER A 209 -13.68 -13.74 -18.55
N GLY A 210 -13.68 -14.47 -19.67
CA GLY A 210 -14.69 -15.47 -19.97
C GLY A 210 -15.70 -15.10 -21.05
N GLN A 211 -15.74 -15.96 -22.05
CA GLN A 211 -16.66 -16.04 -23.19
C GLN A 211 -18.14 -15.83 -22.81
N ARG A 212 -18.79 -15.02 -23.65
CA ARG A 212 -20.24 -14.79 -23.63
C ARG A 212 -21.01 -16.10 -23.85
N ASN A 213 -21.90 -16.43 -22.92
CA ASN A 213 -23.12 -17.17 -23.24
C ASN A 213 -24.35 -16.34 -22.83
N SER A 214 -25.23 -16.21 -23.79
CA SER A 214 -26.45 -15.42 -23.80
C SER A 214 -27.51 -16.04 -22.89
N GLY A 215 -28.01 -15.28 -21.90
CA GLY A 215 -29.32 -15.58 -21.31
C GLY A 215 -29.36 -15.36 -19.80
N GLN A 216 -29.48 -14.19 -19.41
CA GLN A 216 -30.07 -13.54 -18.23
C GLN A 216 -29.17 -12.36 -17.82
N LYS A 217 -29.62 -11.17 -18.21
CA LYS A 217 -29.02 -9.94 -17.68
C LYS A 217 -29.39 -9.87 -16.18
N GLU A 218 -28.52 -10.37 -15.31
CA GLU A 218 -28.44 -9.83 -13.95
C GLU A 218 -28.19 -8.33 -14.09
N ASN A 219 -29.12 -7.53 -13.61
CA ASN A 219 -28.93 -6.10 -13.44
C ASN A 219 -27.86 -5.87 -12.36
N LEU A 220 -26.59 -6.11 -12.70
CA LEU A 220 -25.52 -5.31 -12.10
C LEU A 220 -25.98 -3.88 -12.31
N LEU A 221 -26.16 -3.11 -11.24
CA LEU A 221 -26.44 -1.70 -11.33
C LEU A 221 -25.32 -1.06 -12.14
N THR A 222 -25.45 -1.12 -13.46
CA THR A 222 -24.89 -0.08 -14.29
C THR A 222 -25.53 1.20 -13.82
N ASP A 223 -24.73 2.17 -13.46
CA ASP A 223 -25.06 3.49 -12.91
C ASP A 223 -26.05 4.32 -13.76
N SER A 224 -26.79 3.70 -14.68
CA SER A 224 -27.77 4.33 -15.56
C SER A 224 -28.93 5.02 -14.84
N ARG A 225 -29.12 4.77 -13.53
CA ARG A 225 -30.08 5.50 -12.68
C ARG A 225 -29.54 6.81 -12.12
N LEU A 226 -28.25 7.07 -12.30
CA LEU A 226 -27.54 8.19 -11.67
C LEU A 226 -27.36 9.38 -12.62
N LEU A 227 -27.68 9.23 -13.91
CA LEU A 227 -27.61 10.32 -14.87
C LEU A 227 -28.67 11.37 -14.53
N LYS A 228 -28.23 12.57 -14.17
CA LYS A 228 -29.08 13.74 -14.13
C LYS A 228 -29.51 14.13 -15.54
N ALA A 229 -30.50 15.00 -15.67
CA ALA A 229 -30.96 15.51 -16.97
C ALA A 229 -29.85 16.20 -17.78
N ASP A 230 -28.77 16.63 -17.13
CA ASP A 230 -27.58 17.24 -17.72
C ASP A 230 -26.51 16.23 -18.18
N GLY A 231 -26.74 14.93 -17.98
CA GLY A 231 -25.82 13.85 -18.39
C GLY A 231 -24.66 13.57 -17.44
N TYR A 232 -24.66 14.14 -16.22
CA TYR A 232 -23.64 13.87 -15.21
C TYR A 232 -24.07 12.79 -14.23
N THR A 233 -23.16 11.90 -13.91
CA THR A 233 -23.22 11.04 -12.73
C THR A 233 -22.57 11.79 -11.57
N THR A 234 -23.23 11.84 -10.40
CA THR A 234 -22.71 12.53 -9.23
C THR A 234 -22.38 11.57 -8.09
N LEU A 235 -21.28 11.84 -7.41
CA LEU A 235 -20.82 11.15 -6.21
C LEU A 235 -20.50 12.19 -5.14
N ASN A 236 -21.05 12.03 -3.94
CA ASN A 236 -20.79 12.92 -2.82
C ASN A 236 -20.27 12.14 -1.63
N CYS A 237 -19.22 12.66 -1.00
CA CYS A 237 -18.72 12.18 0.28
C CYS A 237 -18.74 13.31 1.30
N GLU A 238 -19.11 13.00 2.55
CA GLU A 238 -19.13 13.94 3.66
C GLU A 238 -18.48 13.33 4.90
N LYS A 239 -17.73 14.15 5.64
CA LYS A 239 -17.14 13.77 6.92
C LYS A 239 -18.14 14.07 8.04
N ARG A 240 -18.64 13.04 8.72
CA ARG A 240 -19.58 13.16 9.85
C ARG A 240 -18.96 12.50 11.07
N ASP A 241 -18.88 13.22 12.17
CA ASP A 241 -18.28 12.74 13.42
C ASP A 241 -16.87 12.13 13.22
N GLY A 242 -16.07 12.79 12.37
CA GLY A 242 -14.69 12.36 12.04
C GLY A 242 -14.59 11.22 11.02
N THR A 243 -15.71 10.63 10.59
CA THR A 243 -15.73 9.48 9.66
C THR A 243 -16.27 9.90 8.30
N TRP A 244 -15.59 9.51 7.24
CA TRP A 244 -16.04 9.72 5.87
C TRP A 244 -17.19 8.78 5.50
N ARG A 245 -18.17 9.31 4.82
CA ARG A 245 -19.33 8.57 4.29
C ARG A 245 -19.62 8.97 2.86
N VAL A 246 -19.95 8.01 2.03
CA VAL A 246 -20.61 8.26 0.76
C VAL A 246 -22.05 8.62 1.08
N THR A 247 -22.55 9.78 0.60
CA THR A 247 -23.91 10.27 0.87
C THR A 247 -24.78 10.32 -0.39
N HIS A 248 -24.16 10.21 -1.55
CA HIS A 248 -24.86 10.10 -2.84
C HIS A 248 -23.96 9.29 -3.81
N PRO A 249 -24.50 8.36 -4.59
CA PRO A 249 -25.92 7.98 -4.80
C PRO A 249 -26.50 7.07 -3.71
N ILE A 250 -25.67 6.55 -2.85
CA ILE A 250 -26.06 5.66 -1.74
C ILE A 250 -25.52 6.22 -0.42
N GLU A 251 -26.12 5.82 0.68
CA GLU A 251 -25.58 6.09 2.00
C GLU A 251 -24.73 4.89 2.44
N ALA A 252 -23.41 5.08 2.58
CA ALA A 252 -22.47 4.03 2.97
C ALA A 252 -21.27 4.61 3.71
N LYS A 253 -20.56 3.79 4.51
CA LYS A 253 -19.26 4.14 5.05
C LYS A 253 -18.26 4.26 3.90
N ALA A 254 -17.45 5.31 3.89
CA ALA A 254 -16.43 5.49 2.89
C ALA A 254 -15.09 4.89 3.36
N ASP A 255 -14.25 4.51 2.41
CA ASP A 255 -12.86 4.17 2.67
C ASP A 255 -12.09 5.47 2.92
N THR A 256 -11.71 5.68 4.18
CA THR A 256 -11.00 6.90 4.59
C THR A 256 -9.66 7.02 3.88
N GLN A 257 -8.94 5.92 3.69
CA GLN A 257 -7.64 5.93 3.04
C GLN A 257 -7.73 6.33 1.57
N GLU A 258 -8.73 5.80 0.85
CA GLU A 258 -8.96 6.16 -0.55
C GLU A 258 -9.35 7.63 -0.71
N ILE A 259 -10.15 8.17 0.22
CA ILE A 259 -10.49 9.60 0.23
C ILE A 259 -9.25 10.46 0.54
N GLU A 260 -8.43 10.07 1.51
CA GLU A 260 -7.20 10.79 1.86
C GLU A 260 -6.19 10.74 0.71
N ASN A 261 -6.07 9.60 0.02
CA ASN A 261 -5.26 9.47 -1.19
C ASN A 261 -5.75 10.42 -2.29
N LEU A 262 -7.05 10.44 -2.56
CA LEU A 262 -7.67 11.35 -3.54
C LEU A 262 -7.35 12.83 -3.22
N LEU A 263 -7.52 13.25 -1.97
CA LEU A 263 -7.23 14.61 -1.54
C LEU A 263 -5.73 14.95 -1.62
N SER A 264 -4.87 14.00 -1.28
CA SER A 264 -3.40 14.17 -1.35
C SER A 264 -2.93 14.33 -2.79
N GLU A 265 -3.42 13.50 -3.71
CA GLU A 265 -3.07 13.59 -5.13
C GLU A 265 -3.60 14.89 -5.76
N LEU A 266 -4.82 15.32 -5.42
CA LEU A 266 -5.34 16.62 -5.86
C LEU A 266 -4.50 17.79 -5.37
N ARG A 267 -4.03 17.76 -4.12
CA ARG A 267 -3.18 18.81 -3.54
C ARG A 267 -1.81 18.85 -4.21
N SER A 268 -1.30 17.72 -4.65
CA SER A 268 0.02 17.60 -5.31
C SER A 268 -0.02 17.88 -6.81
N LEU A 269 -1.21 18.12 -7.38
CA LEU A 269 -1.41 18.34 -8.81
C LEU A 269 -0.70 19.62 -9.26
N GLN A 270 0.19 19.49 -10.25
CA GLN A 270 0.96 20.59 -10.79
C GLN A 270 0.57 20.90 -12.23
N VAL A 271 0.64 22.19 -12.57
CA VAL A 271 0.48 22.70 -13.92
C VAL A 271 1.63 22.17 -14.79
N SER A 272 1.30 21.62 -15.94
CA SER A 272 2.27 21.28 -16.98
C SER A 272 2.54 22.49 -17.88
N THR A 273 1.48 23.15 -18.38
CA THR A 273 1.57 24.39 -19.16
C THR A 273 0.45 25.35 -18.77
N PHE A 274 0.73 26.64 -18.85
CA PHE A 274 -0.27 27.70 -18.72
C PHE A 274 -0.76 28.06 -20.12
N GLU A 275 -2.04 27.80 -20.42
CA GLU A 275 -2.62 27.90 -21.77
C GLU A 275 -3.23 29.28 -22.03
N ALA A 276 -4.01 29.79 -21.10
CA ALA A 276 -4.66 31.10 -21.19
C ALA A 276 -4.79 31.75 -19.83
N ASP A 277 -4.68 33.07 -19.80
CA ASP A 277 -4.76 33.89 -18.59
C ASP A 277 -5.93 34.87 -18.64
N GLN A 278 -6.49 35.20 -17.47
CA GLN A 278 -7.48 36.28 -17.24
C GLN A 278 -8.63 36.32 -18.27
N ALA A 279 -8.73 37.42 -19.03
CA ALA A 279 -9.81 37.65 -19.96
C ALA A 279 -9.90 36.57 -21.06
N ASP A 280 -8.75 36.10 -21.55
CA ASP A 280 -8.69 35.09 -22.62
C ASP A 280 -9.21 33.71 -22.13
N ALA A 281 -8.90 33.34 -20.91
CA ALA A 281 -9.36 32.09 -20.28
C ALA A 281 -10.89 31.99 -20.10
N ASN A 282 -11.62 33.11 -20.17
CA ASN A 282 -13.07 33.17 -19.97
C ASN A 282 -13.85 33.42 -21.27
N THR A 283 -13.17 33.49 -22.42
CA THR A 283 -13.85 33.68 -23.70
C THR A 283 -14.65 32.42 -24.07
N PRO A 284 -15.87 32.55 -24.63
CA PRO A 284 -16.65 31.38 -25.06
C PRO A 284 -15.88 30.46 -26.02
N ALA A 285 -15.09 31.03 -26.93
CA ALA A 285 -14.29 30.29 -27.89
C ALA A 285 -13.20 29.44 -27.21
N GLU A 286 -12.55 29.98 -26.20
CA GLU A 286 -11.49 29.29 -25.46
C GLU A 286 -12.04 28.19 -24.57
N LEU A 287 -13.20 28.44 -23.91
CA LEU A 287 -13.89 27.44 -23.12
C LEU A 287 -14.40 26.29 -24.01
N GLU A 288 -14.91 26.57 -25.21
CA GLU A 288 -15.34 25.56 -26.18
C GLU A 288 -14.12 24.76 -26.70
N ARG A 289 -13.02 25.45 -27.09
CA ARG A 289 -11.79 24.81 -27.56
C ARG A 289 -11.22 23.82 -26.54
N THR A 290 -11.25 24.18 -25.28
CA THR A 290 -10.70 23.39 -24.18
C THR A 290 -11.71 22.41 -23.58
N GLY A 291 -12.99 22.45 -24.01
CA GLY A 291 -14.08 21.63 -23.47
C GLY A 291 -14.44 21.98 -22.01
N LEU A 292 -14.12 23.19 -21.59
CA LEU A 292 -14.39 23.71 -20.23
C LEU A 292 -15.73 24.42 -20.14
N ASP A 293 -16.40 24.71 -21.27
CA ASP A 293 -17.82 25.11 -21.35
C ASP A 293 -18.74 23.98 -20.86
N THR A 294 -18.34 22.75 -21.16
CA THR A 294 -19.04 21.52 -20.78
C THR A 294 -18.06 20.48 -20.23
N PRO A 295 -17.48 20.72 -19.06
CA PRO A 295 -16.37 19.91 -18.55
C PRO A 295 -16.75 18.43 -18.41
N ARG A 296 -15.81 17.54 -18.69
CA ARG A 296 -16.00 16.08 -18.55
C ARG A 296 -16.13 15.67 -17.10
N VAL A 297 -15.33 16.31 -16.22
CA VAL A 297 -15.34 16.06 -14.77
C VAL A 297 -15.32 17.40 -14.03
N GLN A 298 -16.07 17.46 -12.96
CA GLN A 298 -16.08 18.57 -12.00
C GLN A 298 -15.89 18.03 -10.61
N ILE A 299 -14.95 18.60 -9.85
CA ILE A 299 -14.81 18.31 -8.43
C ILE A 299 -14.95 19.59 -7.61
N LYS A 300 -15.66 19.48 -6.48
CA LYS A 300 -15.79 20.54 -5.48
C LYS A 300 -15.43 20.00 -4.11
N LEU A 301 -14.57 20.70 -3.41
CA LEU A 301 -14.13 20.41 -2.05
C LEU A 301 -14.66 21.52 -1.14
N THR A 302 -15.24 21.17 -0.02
CA THR A 302 -15.66 22.15 1.00
C THR A 302 -14.74 22.03 2.21
N ASP A 303 -14.15 23.16 2.58
CA ASP A 303 -13.26 23.34 3.72
C ASP A 303 -13.81 24.48 4.58
N GLY A 304 -14.54 24.15 5.62
CA GLY A 304 -15.29 25.13 6.40
C GLY A 304 -16.28 25.93 5.53
N ASN A 305 -16.03 27.23 5.37
CA ASN A 305 -16.83 28.12 4.52
C ASN A 305 -16.27 28.28 3.10
N SER A 306 -15.11 27.74 2.82
CA SER A 306 -14.44 27.86 1.52
C SER A 306 -14.83 26.68 0.62
N ILE A 307 -15.02 26.97 -0.66
CA ILE A 307 -15.31 25.95 -1.67
C ILE A 307 -14.19 26.03 -2.71
N TYR A 308 -13.44 24.96 -2.85
CA TYR A 308 -12.45 24.79 -3.90
C TYR A 308 -13.04 23.93 -5.01
N GLY A 309 -12.75 24.25 -6.27
CA GLY A 309 -13.28 23.49 -7.39
C GLY A 309 -12.32 23.43 -8.56
N LEU A 310 -12.40 22.30 -9.27
CA LEU A 310 -11.64 22.07 -10.49
C LEU A 310 -12.55 21.50 -11.56
N ASN A 311 -12.54 22.12 -12.74
CA ASN A 311 -13.20 21.65 -13.96
C ASN A 311 -12.15 21.03 -14.89
N ILE A 312 -12.42 19.85 -15.42
CA ILE A 312 -11.55 19.13 -16.34
C ILE A 312 -12.26 19.02 -17.69
N GLY A 313 -11.61 19.59 -18.70
CA GLY A 313 -12.12 19.66 -20.06
C GLY A 313 -11.64 18.54 -20.98
N ALA A 314 -11.33 18.88 -22.21
CA ALA A 314 -10.89 17.96 -23.25
C ALA A 314 -9.42 17.53 -23.08
N GLU A 315 -9.03 16.46 -23.76
CA GLU A 315 -7.61 16.11 -23.95
C GLU A 315 -6.94 17.10 -24.90
N VAL A 316 -5.67 17.40 -24.60
CA VAL A 316 -4.86 18.25 -25.46
C VAL A 316 -4.57 17.51 -26.77
N PRO A 317 -4.88 18.13 -27.95
CA PRO A 317 -4.60 17.50 -29.22
C PRO A 317 -3.10 17.22 -29.40
N PRO A 318 -2.71 16.10 -30.04
CA PRO A 318 -1.31 15.72 -30.29
C PRO A 318 -0.50 16.76 -31.08
N GLU A 319 -1.18 17.54 -31.91
CA GLU A 319 -0.59 18.60 -32.75
C GLU A 319 0.04 19.73 -31.91
N ASN A 320 -0.41 19.91 -30.66
CA ASN A 320 0.11 20.89 -29.72
C ASN A 320 1.28 20.37 -28.85
N GLY A 321 1.81 19.18 -29.14
CA GLY A 321 3.11 18.71 -28.65
C GLY A 321 3.11 17.99 -27.28
N THR A 322 2.02 17.94 -26.54
CA THR A 322 1.94 17.34 -25.21
C THR A 322 0.91 16.20 -25.17
N LEU A 323 1.34 15.00 -25.60
CA LEU A 323 0.55 13.78 -25.44
C LEU A 323 0.29 13.48 -23.96
N GLY A 324 -0.95 13.10 -23.63
CA GLY A 324 -1.31 12.66 -22.29
C GLY A 324 -1.58 13.80 -21.32
N HIS A 325 -2.04 14.95 -21.80
CA HIS A 325 -2.46 16.09 -20.98
C HIS A 325 -3.93 16.43 -21.22
N VAL A 326 -4.54 17.10 -20.25
CA VAL A 326 -5.92 17.59 -20.29
C VAL A 326 -5.98 19.03 -19.85
N TYR A 327 -6.95 19.78 -20.40
CA TYR A 327 -7.23 21.14 -19.97
C TYR A 327 -7.96 21.15 -18.65
N VAL A 328 -7.52 22.02 -17.75
CA VAL A 328 -8.15 22.21 -16.44
C VAL A 328 -8.31 23.69 -16.11
N LYS A 329 -9.35 24.01 -15.33
CA LYS A 329 -9.61 25.34 -14.80
C LYS A 329 -10.06 25.26 -13.35
N SER A 330 -9.38 25.99 -12.46
CA SER A 330 -9.83 26.17 -11.09
C SER A 330 -11.00 27.15 -11.03
N VAL A 331 -11.94 26.93 -10.10
CA VAL A 331 -13.09 27.84 -9.91
C VAL A 331 -12.64 29.22 -9.39
N HIS A 332 -11.49 29.30 -8.73
CA HIS A 332 -10.99 30.54 -8.11
C HIS A 332 -9.89 31.25 -8.91
N GLN A 333 -9.47 30.70 -10.03
CA GLN A 333 -8.42 31.29 -10.84
C GLN A 333 -8.91 31.47 -12.28
N ASP A 334 -8.71 32.68 -12.79
CA ASP A 334 -9.01 33.02 -14.19
C ASP A 334 -7.85 32.63 -15.09
N ALA A 335 -7.54 31.33 -15.11
CA ALA A 335 -6.52 30.77 -15.99
C ALA A 335 -6.89 29.36 -16.40
N ILE A 336 -6.48 28.96 -17.60
CA ILE A 336 -6.59 27.59 -18.10
C ILE A 336 -5.19 26.99 -18.11
N TYR A 337 -5.09 25.79 -17.61
CA TYR A 337 -3.85 25.02 -17.51
C TYR A 337 -3.97 23.71 -18.26
N THR A 338 -2.84 23.07 -18.51
CA THR A 338 -2.81 21.64 -18.78
C THR A 338 -2.18 20.90 -17.61
N VAL A 339 -2.65 19.70 -17.36
CA VAL A 339 -2.10 18.75 -16.38
C VAL A 339 -2.01 17.36 -17.01
N SER A 340 -1.27 16.43 -16.37
CA SER A 340 -1.27 15.03 -16.79
C SER A 340 -2.70 14.46 -16.83
N ASN A 341 -3.01 13.64 -17.83
CA ASN A 341 -4.30 12.98 -17.94
C ASN A 341 -4.52 11.90 -16.86
N ASP A 342 -3.52 11.61 -16.01
CA ASP A 342 -3.69 10.76 -14.82
C ASP A 342 -4.79 11.27 -13.89
N ILE A 343 -5.06 12.59 -13.91
CA ILE A 343 -6.19 13.18 -13.19
C ILE A 343 -7.54 12.56 -13.57
N TYR A 344 -7.70 12.08 -14.80
CA TYR A 344 -8.91 11.36 -15.19
C TYR A 344 -9.05 10.04 -14.48
N ARG A 345 -7.96 9.30 -14.29
CA ARG A 345 -7.99 8.04 -13.53
C ARG A 345 -8.33 8.30 -12.08
N LEU A 346 -7.77 9.35 -11.52
CA LEU A 346 -8.02 9.76 -10.15
C LEU A 346 -9.50 10.15 -9.94
N LEU A 347 -10.06 10.94 -10.82
CA LEU A 347 -11.42 11.48 -10.68
C LEU A 347 -12.51 10.64 -11.36
N ASN A 348 -12.15 9.63 -12.16
CA ASN A 348 -13.08 8.63 -12.68
C ASN A 348 -13.27 7.49 -11.68
N THR A 349 -13.36 7.85 -10.41
CA THR A 349 -13.59 6.92 -9.31
C THR A 349 -15.07 6.58 -9.18
N SER A 350 -15.37 5.34 -8.87
CA SER A 350 -16.73 4.86 -8.67
C SER A 350 -17.14 4.89 -7.19
N VAL A 351 -18.44 4.71 -6.94
CA VAL A 351 -18.94 4.48 -5.58
C VAL A 351 -18.26 3.29 -4.91
N PHE A 352 -18.00 2.24 -5.68
CA PHE A 352 -17.32 1.05 -5.18
C PHE A 352 -15.88 1.36 -4.74
N ASP A 353 -15.16 2.19 -5.50
CA ASP A 353 -13.78 2.53 -5.18
C ASP A 353 -13.67 3.31 -3.85
N LEU A 354 -14.58 4.26 -3.63
CA LEU A 354 -14.58 5.11 -2.42
C LEU A 354 -15.35 4.52 -1.23
N ARG A 355 -15.98 3.37 -1.38
CA ARG A 355 -16.73 2.74 -0.30
C ARG A 355 -15.81 1.86 0.55
N ASP A 356 -16.04 1.84 1.87
CA ASP A 356 -15.42 0.84 2.75
C ASP A 356 -15.84 -0.57 2.28
N LYS A 357 -14.86 -1.34 1.81
CA LYS A 357 -15.07 -2.68 1.24
C LYS A 357 -15.11 -3.78 2.29
N ARG A 358 -14.79 -3.47 3.55
CA ARG A 358 -14.86 -4.44 4.64
C ARG A 358 -16.28 -4.91 4.85
N ILE A 359 -16.43 -6.21 4.97
CA ILE A 359 -17.74 -6.87 5.10
C ILE A 359 -18.25 -6.81 6.53
N ILE A 360 -17.37 -7.07 7.49
CA ILE A 360 -17.68 -7.20 8.91
C ILE A 360 -16.73 -6.32 9.73
N ASP A 361 -17.23 -5.77 10.81
CA ASP A 361 -16.45 -4.90 11.70
C ASP A 361 -16.42 -5.50 13.11
N PHE A 362 -15.26 -5.89 13.59
CA PHE A 362 -15.01 -6.38 14.93
C PHE A 362 -13.54 -6.22 15.33
N GLN A 363 -13.25 -6.25 16.63
CA GLN A 363 -11.88 -6.13 17.13
C GLN A 363 -11.25 -7.52 17.31
N ARG A 364 -10.26 -7.85 16.47
CA ARG A 364 -9.57 -9.16 16.47
C ARG A 364 -9.01 -9.53 17.83
N THR A 365 -8.34 -8.59 18.51
CA THR A 365 -7.69 -8.79 19.81
C THR A 365 -8.66 -9.14 20.93
N ASP A 366 -9.91 -8.69 20.80
CA ASP A 366 -10.94 -8.87 21.80
C ASP A 366 -11.81 -10.11 21.54
N THR A 367 -11.57 -10.82 20.44
CA THR A 367 -12.29 -12.05 20.11
C THR A 367 -11.94 -13.15 21.12
N ILE A 368 -12.96 -13.66 21.80
CA ILE A 368 -12.86 -14.71 22.82
C ILE A 368 -13.61 -16.01 22.46
N ARG A 369 -14.49 -15.96 21.46
CA ARG A 369 -15.24 -17.09 20.99
C ARG A 369 -15.57 -16.97 19.52
N ILE A 370 -15.44 -18.08 18.80
CA ILE A 370 -15.84 -18.25 17.40
C ILE A 370 -16.85 -19.38 17.35
N GLN A 371 -17.95 -19.17 16.66
CA GLN A 371 -18.95 -20.21 16.41
C GLN A 371 -19.22 -20.29 14.92
N ILE A 372 -19.06 -21.47 14.34
CA ILE A 372 -19.37 -21.79 12.95
C ILE A 372 -20.55 -22.73 12.95
N LYS A 373 -21.65 -22.33 12.31
CA LYS A 373 -22.79 -23.19 12.04
C LYS A 373 -22.79 -23.53 10.56
N GLN A 374 -22.85 -24.79 10.26
CA GLN A 374 -22.92 -25.29 8.90
C GLN A 374 -23.84 -26.51 8.89
N ASP A 375 -24.86 -26.47 8.03
CA ASP A 375 -25.91 -27.49 8.01
C ASP A 375 -26.56 -27.66 9.41
N GLN A 376 -26.40 -28.80 10.03
CA GLN A 376 -26.87 -29.09 11.41
C GLN A 376 -25.72 -29.13 12.43
N GLU A 377 -24.50 -28.92 12.00
CA GLU A 377 -23.32 -28.96 12.87
C GLU A 377 -22.98 -27.57 13.40
N THR A 378 -22.54 -27.51 14.64
CA THR A 378 -22.05 -26.31 15.29
C THR A 378 -20.65 -26.56 15.82
N THR A 379 -19.68 -25.86 15.27
CA THR A 379 -18.31 -25.84 15.76
C THR A 379 -18.10 -24.62 16.63
N VAL A 380 -17.53 -24.79 17.82
CA VAL A 380 -17.28 -23.72 18.77
C VAL A 380 -15.82 -23.74 19.20
N CYS A 381 -15.15 -22.62 19.01
CA CYS A 381 -13.79 -22.37 19.49
C CYS A 381 -13.84 -21.30 20.59
N THR A 382 -13.20 -21.53 21.72
CA THR A 382 -13.22 -20.60 22.87
C THR A 382 -11.79 -20.34 23.35
N LYS A 383 -11.47 -19.10 23.62
CA LYS A 383 -10.18 -18.69 24.16
C LYS A 383 -10.17 -18.83 25.67
N ASN A 384 -9.19 -19.53 26.20
CA ASN A 384 -9.00 -19.72 27.64
C ASN A 384 -8.30 -18.51 28.30
N SER A 385 -8.24 -18.51 29.62
CA SER A 385 -7.55 -17.46 30.40
C SER A 385 -6.04 -17.39 30.16
N ASP A 386 -5.43 -18.48 29.72
CA ASP A 386 -4.00 -18.58 29.36
C ASP A 386 -3.72 -18.23 27.91
N ASN A 387 -4.73 -17.69 27.17
CA ASN A 387 -4.71 -17.35 25.76
C ASN A 387 -4.63 -18.54 24.78
N THR A 388 -4.78 -19.79 25.25
CA THR A 388 -4.92 -20.95 24.36
C THR A 388 -6.34 -21.04 23.82
N TRP A 389 -6.50 -21.68 22.66
CA TRP A 389 -7.82 -21.93 22.06
C TRP A 389 -8.24 -23.39 22.26
N GLU A 390 -9.48 -23.59 22.69
CA GLU A 390 -10.14 -24.89 22.80
C GLU A 390 -11.28 -25.03 21.81
N LEU A 391 -11.32 -26.14 21.13
CA LEU A 391 -12.38 -26.54 20.22
C LEU A 391 -13.36 -27.51 20.92
N GLN A 392 -14.64 -27.19 20.91
CA GLN A 392 -15.69 -28.10 21.38
C GLN A 392 -16.00 -29.12 20.29
N THR A 393 -15.86 -30.40 20.61
CA THR A 393 -16.23 -31.52 19.74
C THR A 393 -17.32 -32.37 20.41
N PRO A 394 -18.01 -33.30 19.70
CA PRO A 394 -18.98 -34.21 20.29
C PRO A 394 -18.37 -35.10 21.39
N THR A 395 -17.08 -35.39 21.32
CA THR A 395 -16.35 -36.22 22.28
C THR A 395 -15.75 -35.44 23.45
N GLY A 396 -15.90 -34.11 23.47
CA GLY A 396 -15.36 -33.24 24.52
C GLY A 396 -14.57 -32.05 23.94
N LYS A 397 -13.78 -31.42 24.79
CA LYS A 397 -12.91 -30.30 24.41
C LYS A 397 -11.54 -30.81 23.94
N VAL A 398 -11.07 -30.31 22.85
CA VAL A 398 -9.75 -30.58 22.31
C VAL A 398 -9.01 -29.25 22.02
N LYS A 399 -7.71 -29.31 21.94
CA LYS A 399 -6.90 -28.14 21.60
C LYS A 399 -7.18 -27.71 20.16
N ALA A 400 -7.37 -26.41 19.95
CA ALA A 400 -7.42 -25.81 18.63
C ALA A 400 -6.03 -25.35 18.20
N ASP A 401 -5.78 -25.34 16.89
CA ASP A 401 -4.57 -24.75 16.32
C ASP A 401 -4.69 -23.22 16.40
N ALA A 402 -3.93 -22.63 17.33
CA ALA A 402 -3.97 -21.20 17.58
C ALA A 402 -3.67 -20.37 16.32
N LYS A 403 -2.71 -20.85 15.50
CA LYS A 403 -2.36 -20.15 14.26
C LYS A 403 -3.52 -20.19 13.27
N VAL A 404 -4.18 -21.32 13.10
CA VAL A 404 -5.31 -21.45 12.18
C VAL A 404 -6.50 -20.62 12.67
N VAL A 405 -6.74 -20.56 13.98
CA VAL A 405 -7.77 -19.69 14.58
C VAL A 405 -7.45 -18.22 14.33
N ASP A 406 -6.21 -17.80 14.54
CA ASP A 406 -5.79 -16.41 14.28
C ASP A 406 -5.84 -16.09 12.79
N ASP A 407 -5.46 -17.02 11.91
CA ASP A 407 -5.59 -16.88 10.44
C ASP A 407 -7.08 -16.75 10.02
N LEU A 408 -8.01 -17.47 10.66
CA LEU A 408 -9.45 -17.33 10.44
C LEU A 408 -9.95 -15.94 10.86
N ILE A 409 -9.61 -15.52 12.08
CA ILE A 409 -9.99 -14.20 12.61
C ILE A 409 -9.47 -13.09 11.69
N PHE A 410 -8.20 -13.17 11.31
CA PHE A 410 -7.58 -12.23 10.39
C PHE A 410 -8.25 -12.24 9.01
N GLY A 411 -8.48 -13.44 8.45
CA GLY A 411 -9.07 -13.57 7.12
C GLY A 411 -10.49 -13.01 7.05
N VAL A 412 -11.30 -13.19 8.10
CA VAL A 412 -12.66 -12.64 8.14
C VAL A 412 -12.65 -11.13 8.38
N ASP A 413 -11.77 -10.61 9.25
CA ASP A 413 -11.61 -9.17 9.48
C ASP A 413 -11.12 -8.42 8.22
N SER A 414 -10.25 -9.07 7.44
CA SER A 414 -9.73 -8.53 6.18
C SER A 414 -10.56 -8.90 4.95
N LEU A 415 -11.75 -9.50 5.13
CA LEU A 415 -12.61 -9.88 4.03
C LEU A 415 -13.20 -8.65 3.36
N GLU A 416 -12.87 -8.47 2.09
CA GLU A 416 -13.33 -7.34 1.29
C GLU A 416 -14.36 -7.77 0.23
N ALA A 417 -15.29 -6.87 -0.05
CA ALA A 417 -16.24 -7.03 -1.12
C ALA A 417 -15.55 -6.98 -2.49
N ALA A 418 -15.72 -8.00 -3.30
CA ALA A 418 -15.44 -7.94 -4.74
C ALA A 418 -16.53 -7.15 -5.48
N ALA A 419 -17.76 -7.19 -4.97
CA ALA A 419 -18.87 -6.37 -5.43
C ALA A 419 -19.94 -6.24 -4.34
N PHE A 420 -20.70 -5.15 -4.36
CA PHE A 420 -21.89 -4.98 -3.54
C PHE A 420 -23.16 -5.23 -4.35
N VAL A 421 -24.18 -5.72 -3.68
CA VAL A 421 -25.52 -5.90 -4.23
C VAL A 421 -26.42 -4.73 -3.77
N ASP A 422 -27.54 -4.54 -4.47
CA ASP A 422 -28.51 -3.49 -4.17
C ASP A 422 -28.86 -3.39 -2.69
N THR A 423 -28.94 -2.18 -2.18
CA THR A 423 -29.35 -1.93 -0.79
C THR A 423 -30.64 -1.13 -0.76
N PRO A 424 -31.66 -1.52 0.02
CA PRO A 424 -31.77 -2.76 0.80
C PRO A 424 -32.03 -4.00 -0.08
N PRO A 425 -31.57 -5.20 0.33
CA PRO A 425 -31.79 -6.43 -0.42
C PRO A 425 -33.29 -6.74 -0.51
N LYS A 426 -33.78 -7.00 -1.71
CA LYS A 426 -35.21 -7.24 -1.94
C LYS A 426 -35.69 -8.61 -1.49
N ASN A 427 -34.83 -9.62 -1.57
CA ASN A 427 -35.14 -11.00 -1.20
C ASN A 427 -33.85 -11.76 -0.84
N LEU A 428 -33.66 -12.09 0.42
CA LEU A 428 -32.50 -12.83 0.91
C LEU A 428 -32.42 -14.26 0.36
N ALA A 429 -33.56 -14.86 0.01
CA ALA A 429 -33.58 -16.23 -0.52
C ALA A 429 -32.92 -16.32 -1.90
N PHE A 430 -32.92 -15.23 -2.68
CA PHE A 430 -32.26 -15.17 -3.99
C PHE A 430 -30.74 -15.33 -3.90
N TYR A 431 -30.15 -14.98 -2.77
CA TYR A 431 -28.72 -15.03 -2.50
C TYR A 431 -28.31 -16.19 -1.60
N GLY A 432 -29.25 -17.12 -1.29
CA GLY A 432 -29.01 -18.17 -0.29
C GLY A 432 -28.89 -17.67 1.17
N LEU A 433 -29.21 -16.39 1.42
CA LEU A 433 -29.00 -15.73 2.73
C LEU A 433 -30.25 -15.74 3.63
N ALA A 434 -31.40 -16.24 3.17
CA ALA A 434 -32.56 -16.49 4.02
C ALA A 434 -32.35 -17.72 4.92
N SER A 435 -31.58 -18.70 4.42
CA SER A 435 -31.09 -19.87 5.14
C SER A 435 -29.63 -20.09 4.74
N PRO A 436 -28.70 -19.35 5.36
CA PRO A 436 -27.30 -19.35 4.94
C PRO A 436 -26.69 -20.75 5.10
N SER A 437 -25.85 -21.15 4.16
CA SER A 437 -25.14 -22.43 4.19
C SER A 437 -24.14 -22.49 5.34
N ILE A 438 -23.55 -21.36 5.68
CA ILE A 438 -22.60 -21.20 6.79
C ILE A 438 -22.90 -19.88 7.52
N GLU A 439 -22.85 -19.93 8.85
CA GLU A 439 -22.89 -18.76 9.74
C GLU A 439 -21.64 -18.76 10.62
N VAL A 440 -20.89 -17.66 10.63
CA VAL A 440 -19.72 -17.50 11.50
C VAL A 440 -19.95 -16.33 12.43
N ALA A 441 -19.89 -16.58 13.74
CA ALA A 441 -20.11 -15.58 14.78
C ALA A 441 -18.87 -15.39 15.64
N PHE A 442 -18.46 -14.13 15.83
CA PHE A 442 -17.31 -13.72 16.63
C PHE A 442 -17.81 -12.99 17.88
N THR A 443 -17.62 -13.59 19.07
CA THR A 443 -17.94 -12.92 20.33
C THR A 443 -16.72 -12.21 20.86
N GLN A 444 -16.86 -10.95 21.18
CA GLN A 444 -15.81 -10.08 21.69
C GLN A 444 -15.95 -9.90 23.21
N ARG A 445 -14.85 -9.61 23.88
CA ARG A 445 -14.83 -9.32 25.32
C ARG A 445 -15.57 -8.01 25.58
N GLY A 446 -16.60 -8.07 26.44
CA GLY A 446 -17.40 -6.91 26.84
C GLY A 446 -18.55 -6.56 25.90
N GLU A 447 -18.69 -7.25 24.77
CA GLU A 447 -19.81 -7.03 23.84
C GLU A 447 -20.93 -8.04 24.13
N GLU A 448 -22.20 -7.54 24.14
CA GLU A 448 -23.36 -8.39 24.36
C GLU A 448 -23.74 -9.22 23.13
N LYS A 449 -23.46 -8.71 21.94
CA LYS A 449 -23.84 -9.34 20.67
C LYS A 449 -22.60 -9.71 19.86
N PRO A 450 -22.59 -10.91 19.26
CA PRO A 450 -21.51 -11.28 18.36
C PRO A 450 -21.60 -10.51 17.03
N ALA A 451 -20.46 -10.30 16.39
CA ALA A 451 -20.39 -9.96 14.99
C ALA A 451 -20.63 -11.24 14.17
N VAL A 452 -21.57 -11.23 13.22
CA VAL A 452 -22.00 -12.44 12.50
C VAL A 452 -21.83 -12.26 11.00
N LEU A 453 -21.19 -13.22 10.35
CA LEU A 453 -21.08 -13.35 8.91
C LEU A 453 -21.97 -14.51 8.43
N HIS A 454 -22.93 -14.20 7.57
CA HIS A 454 -23.76 -15.17 6.87
C HIS A 454 -23.20 -15.42 5.47
N ILE A 455 -23.07 -16.67 5.08
CA ILE A 455 -22.54 -17.13 3.80
C ILE A 455 -23.64 -17.83 3.05
N GLY A 456 -23.97 -17.33 1.88
CA GLY A 456 -25.04 -17.81 1.01
C GLY A 456 -24.54 -18.63 -0.18
N ASP A 457 -25.20 -18.46 -1.33
CA ASP A 457 -24.93 -19.22 -2.55
C ASP A 457 -23.67 -18.73 -3.27
N SER A 458 -23.05 -19.64 -4.01
CA SER A 458 -21.96 -19.34 -4.93
C SER A 458 -22.50 -18.80 -6.24
N THR A 459 -21.75 -17.92 -6.87
CA THR A 459 -22.04 -17.37 -8.20
C THR A 459 -21.28 -18.12 -9.31
N GLU A 460 -21.69 -17.93 -10.54
CA GLU A 460 -21.04 -18.57 -11.71
C GLU A 460 -19.60 -18.09 -11.93
N ASP A 461 -19.26 -16.87 -11.50
CA ASP A 461 -17.91 -16.29 -11.59
C ASP A 461 -16.97 -16.72 -10.45
N GLY A 462 -17.42 -17.62 -9.58
CA GLY A 462 -16.61 -18.20 -8.50
C GLY A 462 -16.60 -17.39 -7.21
N THR A 463 -17.36 -16.28 -7.12
CA THR A 463 -17.55 -15.55 -5.86
C THR A 463 -18.68 -16.14 -5.02
N VAL A 464 -18.86 -15.68 -3.79
CA VAL A 464 -19.88 -16.14 -2.85
C VAL A 464 -20.62 -14.95 -2.27
N TYR A 465 -21.96 -15.05 -2.18
CA TYR A 465 -22.75 -14.03 -1.49
C TYR A 465 -22.56 -14.10 0.01
N VAL A 466 -22.33 -12.93 0.61
CA VAL A 466 -22.20 -12.80 2.07
C VAL A 466 -23.02 -11.62 2.59
N ARG A 467 -23.38 -11.68 3.88
CA ARG A 467 -23.99 -10.57 4.63
C ARG A 467 -23.46 -10.58 6.06
N ALA A 468 -23.07 -9.43 6.57
CA ALA A 468 -22.68 -9.28 7.97
C ALA A 468 -23.80 -8.59 8.79
N GLU A 469 -23.97 -8.98 10.05
CA GLU A 469 -24.81 -8.26 11.00
C GLU A 469 -23.96 -7.32 11.85
N PRO A 470 -24.47 -6.10 12.16
CA PRO A 470 -25.84 -5.60 11.95
C PRO A 470 -26.09 -4.96 10.56
N SER A 471 -25.14 -5.00 9.64
CA SER A 471 -25.28 -4.46 8.30
C SER A 471 -26.32 -5.30 7.52
N ASN A 472 -27.29 -4.65 6.89
CA ASN A 472 -28.20 -5.32 5.96
C ASN A 472 -27.66 -5.40 4.53
N GLN A 473 -26.37 -5.19 4.37
CA GLN A 473 -25.71 -5.13 3.11
C GLN A 473 -25.30 -6.51 2.64
N ILE A 474 -25.61 -6.83 1.38
CA ILE A 474 -25.14 -8.02 0.71
C ILE A 474 -23.94 -7.65 -0.16
N ALA A 475 -22.91 -8.49 -0.11
CA ALA A 475 -21.73 -8.38 -0.96
C ALA A 475 -21.38 -9.74 -1.56
N ARG A 476 -20.50 -9.73 -2.56
CA ARG A 476 -19.82 -10.91 -3.08
C ARG A 476 -18.36 -10.86 -2.66
N VAL A 477 -17.82 -11.99 -2.26
CA VAL A 477 -16.43 -12.13 -1.83
C VAL A 477 -15.76 -13.29 -2.56
N GLU A 478 -14.43 -13.31 -2.58
CA GLU A 478 -13.65 -14.42 -3.11
C GLU A 478 -13.85 -15.69 -2.29
N ARG A 479 -13.76 -16.85 -2.96
CA ARG A 479 -14.15 -18.13 -2.40
C ARG A 479 -13.11 -18.74 -1.45
N ASP A 480 -11.84 -18.49 -1.64
CA ASP A 480 -10.74 -19.20 -0.97
C ASP A 480 -10.85 -19.29 0.56
N LEU A 481 -11.25 -18.19 1.21
CA LEU A 481 -11.46 -18.19 2.65
C LEU A 481 -12.70 -19.00 3.05
N ILE A 482 -13.75 -18.89 2.25
CA ILE A 482 -15.03 -19.58 2.50
C ILE A 482 -14.86 -21.09 2.46
N ASP A 483 -14.08 -21.59 1.51
CA ASP A 483 -13.78 -23.04 1.40
C ASP A 483 -13.03 -23.56 2.63
N LYS A 484 -12.14 -22.75 3.23
CA LYS A 484 -11.48 -23.07 4.50
C LYS A 484 -12.45 -23.10 5.68
N ILE A 485 -13.32 -22.09 5.79
CA ILE A 485 -14.35 -22.02 6.82
C ILE A 485 -15.28 -23.23 6.73
N ALA A 486 -15.61 -23.68 5.52
CA ALA A 486 -16.45 -24.85 5.28
C ALA A 486 -15.86 -26.18 5.81
N LEU A 487 -14.56 -26.24 6.11
CA LEU A 487 -13.94 -27.40 6.78
C LEU A 487 -14.30 -27.51 8.27
N GLY A 488 -14.82 -26.43 8.88
CA GLY A 488 -15.34 -26.41 10.24
C GLY A 488 -14.34 -26.89 11.29
N ALA A 489 -14.78 -27.79 12.18
CA ALA A 489 -13.96 -28.32 13.28
C ALA A 489 -12.66 -29.00 12.82
N ALA A 490 -12.68 -29.65 11.66
CA ALA A 490 -11.50 -30.34 11.13
C ALA A 490 -10.37 -29.36 10.76
N TRP A 491 -10.71 -28.16 10.31
CA TRP A 491 -9.71 -27.13 9.97
C TRP A 491 -9.13 -26.47 11.23
N LEU A 492 -9.96 -26.24 12.27
CA LEU A 492 -9.55 -25.52 13.47
C LEU A 492 -8.83 -26.40 14.50
N ARG A 493 -8.86 -27.73 14.34
CA ARG A 493 -8.24 -28.65 15.28
C ARG A 493 -6.71 -28.60 15.21
N ASP A 494 -6.05 -28.64 16.37
CA ASP A 494 -4.60 -28.81 16.47
C ASP A 494 -4.21 -30.10 15.72
N LYS A 495 -3.20 -29.99 14.86
CA LYS A 495 -2.72 -31.12 14.05
C LYS A 495 -1.94 -32.14 14.86
N GLN A 496 -1.55 -31.85 16.08
CA GLN A 496 -0.86 -32.78 16.94
C GLN A 496 -1.81 -33.91 17.36
N ILE A 497 -1.54 -35.11 16.88
CA ILE A 497 -2.36 -36.30 17.13
C ILE A 497 -1.97 -36.97 18.44
N LEU A 498 -0.68 -37.13 18.67
CA LEU A 498 -0.12 -37.70 19.89
C LEU A 498 0.82 -36.68 20.53
N ASN A 499 0.76 -36.64 21.87
CA ASN A 499 1.66 -35.82 22.68
C ASN A 499 1.96 -36.60 23.97
N PHE A 500 3.16 -37.16 24.04
CA PHE A 500 3.67 -37.85 25.22
C PHE A 500 5.21 -37.69 25.23
N HIS A 501 5.82 -37.93 26.37
CA HIS A 501 7.29 -37.91 26.43
C HIS A 501 7.82 -39.30 26.08
N ILE A 502 8.82 -39.40 25.22
CA ILE A 502 9.42 -40.69 24.77
C ILE A 502 9.78 -41.61 25.93
N ASP A 503 10.22 -41.04 27.07
CA ASP A 503 10.56 -41.83 28.27
C ASP A 503 9.38 -42.41 29.00
N ASP A 504 8.16 -41.96 28.73
CA ASP A 504 6.94 -42.50 29.32
C ASP A 504 6.46 -43.76 28.59
N ALA A 505 6.93 -44.02 27.39
CA ALA A 505 6.57 -45.24 26.66
C ALA A 505 7.21 -46.46 27.32
N ILE A 506 6.37 -47.41 27.72
CA ILE A 506 6.78 -48.65 28.39
C ILE A 506 6.55 -49.93 27.56
N ARG A 507 5.66 -49.87 26.58
CA ARG A 507 5.41 -50.95 25.64
C ARG A 507 5.09 -50.38 24.25
N PHE A 508 5.65 -51.02 23.25
CA PHE A 508 5.41 -50.76 21.84
C PHE A 508 4.96 -52.05 21.16
N THR A 509 3.84 -52.03 20.46
CA THR A 509 3.34 -53.18 19.70
C THR A 509 3.03 -52.72 18.27
N LEU A 510 3.57 -53.42 17.29
CA LEU A 510 3.25 -53.24 15.87
C LEU A 510 2.55 -54.49 15.36
N HIS A 511 1.37 -54.32 14.76
CA HIS A 511 0.65 -55.34 14.01
C HIS A 511 0.60 -54.93 12.54
N GLY A 512 1.20 -55.72 11.66
CA GLY A 512 1.26 -55.52 10.22
C GLY A 512 1.55 -56.84 9.52
N GLU A 513 2.53 -56.86 8.64
CA GLU A 513 3.05 -58.11 8.06
C GLU A 513 3.62 -59.01 9.14
N ASP A 514 4.31 -58.45 10.14
CA ASP A 514 4.75 -59.10 11.37
C ASP A 514 3.94 -58.56 12.57
N SER A 515 3.86 -59.40 13.62
CA SER A 515 3.32 -58.92 14.92
C SER A 515 4.46 -58.88 15.93
N LEU A 516 4.86 -57.66 16.31
CA LEU A 516 6.08 -57.38 17.08
C LEU A 516 5.68 -56.65 18.38
N THR A 517 6.24 -57.10 19.51
CA THR A 517 6.04 -56.40 20.81
C THR A 517 7.38 -56.20 21.50
N CYS A 518 7.67 -54.94 21.85
CA CYS A 518 8.80 -54.52 22.66
C CYS A 518 8.32 -54.00 24.02
N GLN A 519 9.04 -54.31 25.08
CA GLN A 519 8.82 -53.77 26.41
C GLN A 519 10.09 -53.09 26.94
N ARG A 520 9.91 -51.97 27.62
CA ARG A 520 11.02 -51.21 28.19
C ARG A 520 11.43 -51.82 29.54
N LEU A 521 12.72 -52.10 29.68
CA LEU A 521 13.35 -52.56 30.93
C LEU A 521 14.48 -51.61 31.30
N GLY A 522 14.19 -50.71 32.25
CA GLY A 522 15.10 -49.59 32.56
C GLY A 522 15.22 -48.62 31.42
N THR A 523 16.44 -48.47 30.89
CA THR A 523 16.74 -47.61 29.72
C THR A 523 16.67 -48.35 28.39
N ASN A 524 16.62 -49.67 28.40
CA ASN A 524 16.68 -50.51 27.21
C ASN A 524 15.35 -51.15 26.83
N TRP A 525 15.20 -51.43 25.55
CA TRP A 525 14.05 -52.14 25.02
C TRP A 525 14.36 -53.62 24.85
N ARG A 526 13.36 -54.47 25.16
CA ARG A 526 13.45 -55.90 24.94
C ARG A 526 12.29 -56.37 24.05
N LEU A 527 12.57 -57.08 23.02
CA LEU A 527 11.60 -57.78 22.21
C LEU A 527 11.01 -58.92 23.04
N THR A 528 9.66 -58.94 23.16
CA THR A 528 8.92 -59.95 23.96
C THR A 528 8.04 -60.86 23.11
N SER A 529 7.73 -60.48 21.89
CA SER A 529 7.03 -61.26 20.88
C SER A 529 7.55 -60.89 19.50
N PRO A 530 7.73 -61.82 18.57
CA PRO A 530 7.54 -63.27 18.65
C PRO A 530 8.69 -64.00 19.38
N VAL A 531 9.79 -63.35 19.63
CA VAL A 531 10.99 -63.90 20.30
C VAL A 531 11.30 -63.08 21.55
N LYS A 532 12.07 -63.66 22.49
CA LYS A 532 12.50 -62.95 23.70
C LYS A 532 13.96 -62.65 23.67
N GLU A 533 14.34 -61.49 23.19
CA GLU A 533 15.75 -61.08 23.04
C GLU A 533 15.88 -59.56 23.25
N GLU A 534 17.12 -59.04 23.33
CA GLU A 534 17.34 -57.60 23.38
C GLU A 534 16.91 -56.96 22.07
N ALA A 535 16.22 -55.85 22.15
CA ALA A 535 15.80 -55.09 20.97
C ALA A 535 16.86 -54.07 20.56
N ASN A 536 16.89 -53.74 19.30
CA ASN A 536 17.66 -52.61 18.80
C ASN A 536 17.02 -51.32 19.34
N ASN A 537 17.64 -50.76 20.37
CA ASN A 537 17.15 -49.56 21.04
C ASN A 537 17.01 -48.35 20.09
N ALA A 538 17.96 -48.22 19.14
CA ALA A 538 17.94 -47.14 18.18
C ALA A 538 16.72 -47.20 17.26
N GLU A 539 16.39 -48.40 16.77
CA GLU A 539 15.20 -48.60 15.91
C GLU A 539 13.91 -48.37 16.65
N VAL A 540 13.73 -48.92 17.88
CA VAL A 540 12.51 -48.70 18.68
C VAL A 540 12.36 -47.26 19.05
N ASN A 541 13.42 -46.58 19.51
CA ASN A 541 13.39 -45.17 19.86
C ASN A 541 13.08 -44.29 18.67
N ALA A 542 13.59 -44.61 17.48
CA ALA A 542 13.30 -43.86 16.27
C ALA A 542 11.82 -43.86 15.92
N ILE A 543 11.16 -45.03 16.05
CA ILE A 543 9.71 -45.14 15.81
C ILE A 543 8.92 -44.37 16.88
N ILE A 544 9.31 -44.48 18.14
CA ILE A 544 8.62 -43.79 19.25
C ILE A 544 8.80 -42.28 19.12
N TYR A 545 9.95 -41.83 18.61
CA TYR A 545 10.25 -40.41 18.32
C TYR A 545 9.33 -39.83 17.24
N GLU A 546 9.04 -40.60 16.18
CA GLU A 546 8.07 -40.18 15.13
C GLU A 546 6.63 -40.21 15.66
N LEU A 547 6.35 -40.92 16.75
CA LEU A 547 5.00 -41.03 17.37
C LEU A 547 4.78 -40.02 18.48
N ASP A 548 5.81 -39.59 19.24
CA ASP A 548 5.63 -38.67 20.38
C ASP A 548 5.21 -37.28 19.92
N ASP A 549 5.56 -36.90 18.70
CA ASP A 549 5.18 -35.63 18.02
C ASP A 549 4.39 -35.91 16.73
N LEU A 550 3.54 -36.94 16.71
CA LEU A 550 2.78 -37.31 15.53
C LEU A 550 1.81 -36.19 15.11
N MET A 551 2.02 -35.68 13.92
CA MET A 551 1.18 -34.63 13.32
C MET A 551 0.32 -35.17 12.18
N ALA A 552 -0.95 -34.78 12.14
CA ALA A 552 -1.78 -34.94 10.95
C ALA A 552 -1.31 -33.96 9.86
N ASP A 553 -1.23 -34.43 8.63
CA ASP A 553 -1.06 -33.51 7.52
C ASP A 553 -2.34 -32.68 7.31
N THR A 554 -3.48 -33.35 7.28
CA THR A 554 -4.81 -32.74 7.27
C THR A 554 -5.84 -33.69 7.89
N TYR A 555 -6.92 -33.13 8.42
CA TYR A 555 -8.10 -33.90 8.80
C TYR A 555 -9.02 -34.08 7.60
N VAL A 556 -9.70 -35.22 7.56
CA VAL A 556 -10.69 -35.54 6.52
C VAL A 556 -12.08 -35.39 7.10
N ARG A 557 -12.93 -34.62 6.45
CA ARG A 557 -14.35 -34.54 6.86
C ARG A 557 -15.00 -35.89 6.61
N SER A 558 -15.67 -36.42 7.63
CA SER A 558 -16.46 -37.63 7.47
C SER A 558 -17.71 -37.32 6.66
N GLU A 559 -17.58 -37.25 5.35
CA GLU A 559 -18.73 -37.31 4.47
C GLU A 559 -19.24 -38.77 4.39
N PRO A 560 -20.52 -39.00 4.10
CA PRO A 560 -21.09 -40.38 4.01
C PRO A 560 -20.34 -41.32 3.05
N ALA A 561 -19.45 -40.77 2.25
CA ALA A 561 -18.72 -41.49 1.20
C ALA A 561 -17.39 -42.14 1.63
N LEU A 562 -16.86 -41.88 2.83
CA LEU A 562 -15.63 -42.55 3.27
C LEU A 562 -15.95 -43.96 3.79
N THR A 563 -16.19 -44.85 2.85
CA THR A 563 -16.38 -46.27 3.16
C THR A 563 -15.07 -46.93 3.64
N ASP A 564 -15.16 -48.01 4.35
CA ASP A 564 -14.01 -48.80 4.76
C ASP A 564 -13.19 -49.33 3.58
N ALA A 565 -13.83 -49.53 2.42
CA ALA A 565 -13.15 -49.89 1.18
C ALA A 565 -12.16 -48.79 0.70
N VAL A 566 -12.49 -47.53 0.96
CA VAL A 566 -11.60 -46.39 0.63
C VAL A 566 -10.51 -46.26 1.69
N THR A 567 -10.88 -46.26 2.96
CA THR A 567 -9.95 -45.99 4.07
C THR A 567 -9.11 -47.21 4.47
N GLY A 568 -9.61 -48.41 4.28
CA GLY A 568 -8.91 -49.67 4.59
C GLY A 568 -8.78 -50.00 6.07
N PHE A 569 -9.65 -49.44 6.94
CA PHE A 569 -9.50 -49.62 8.39
C PHE A 569 -9.98 -50.98 8.91
N SER A 570 -10.79 -51.75 8.17
CA SER A 570 -11.11 -53.15 8.53
C SER A 570 -9.91 -54.08 8.35
N THR A 571 -9.01 -53.73 7.43
CA THR A 571 -7.75 -54.46 7.23
C THR A 571 -6.61 -53.43 7.09
N PRO A 572 -6.21 -52.78 8.20
CA PRO A 572 -5.22 -51.72 8.12
C PRO A 572 -3.87 -52.25 7.65
N GLN A 573 -3.11 -51.46 6.92
CA GLN A 573 -1.75 -51.85 6.52
C GLN A 573 -0.88 -52.19 7.72
N PHE A 574 -1.04 -51.42 8.78
CA PHE A 574 -0.47 -51.73 10.08
C PHE A 574 -1.18 -50.94 11.18
N GLN A 575 -0.98 -51.43 12.40
CA GLN A 575 -1.49 -50.80 13.63
C GLN A 575 -0.35 -50.70 14.63
N ILE A 576 -0.20 -49.54 15.26
CA ILE A 576 0.78 -49.31 16.32
C ILE A 576 0.05 -49.03 17.63
N THR A 577 0.41 -49.77 18.68
CA THR A 577 -0.05 -49.50 20.02
C THR A 577 1.11 -49.13 20.93
N ILE A 578 0.98 -47.99 21.62
CA ILE A 578 1.91 -47.53 22.64
C ILE A 578 1.19 -47.50 23.99
N GLU A 579 1.80 -48.15 25.00
CA GLU A 579 1.39 -48.05 26.39
C GLU A 579 2.35 -47.13 27.14
N LEU A 580 1.80 -46.19 27.90
CA LEU A 580 2.58 -45.23 28.69
C LEU A 580 2.58 -45.63 30.18
N ARG A 581 3.55 -45.12 30.94
CA ARG A 581 3.69 -45.29 32.39
C ARG A 581 2.43 -44.89 33.19
N ASN A 582 1.73 -43.87 32.73
CA ASN A 582 0.50 -43.37 33.32
C ASN A 582 -0.75 -44.18 32.93
N GLN A 583 -0.57 -45.39 32.37
CA GLN A 583 -1.63 -46.31 31.91
C GLN A 583 -2.42 -45.82 30.69
N LYS A 584 -2.04 -44.71 30.05
CA LYS A 584 -2.63 -44.34 28.75
C LYS A 584 -2.15 -45.27 27.67
N VAL A 585 -3.08 -45.63 26.79
CA VAL A 585 -2.82 -46.49 25.63
C VAL A 585 -3.28 -45.75 24.38
N TYR A 586 -2.39 -45.59 23.44
CA TYR A 586 -2.71 -45.05 22.13
C TYR A 586 -2.56 -46.14 21.08
N THR A 587 -3.58 -46.26 20.23
CA THR A 587 -3.54 -47.18 19.09
C THR A 587 -3.82 -46.45 17.81
N LEU A 588 -2.77 -46.31 16.97
CA LEU A 588 -2.82 -45.72 15.66
C LEU A 588 -3.10 -46.81 14.62
N GLN A 589 -4.13 -46.66 13.81
CA GLN A 589 -4.42 -47.48 12.64
C GLN A 589 -4.08 -46.72 11.38
N VAL A 590 -3.31 -47.32 10.50
CA VAL A 590 -2.93 -46.77 9.19
C VAL A 590 -3.52 -47.62 8.09
N GLY A 591 -4.39 -47.01 7.30
CA GLY A 591 -5.13 -47.67 6.22
C GLY A 591 -4.55 -47.47 4.84
N ASN A 592 -5.40 -47.30 3.84
CA ASN A 592 -5.02 -47.20 2.43
C ASN A 592 -4.32 -45.87 2.10
N PRO A 593 -3.46 -45.83 1.07
CA PRO A 593 -3.01 -44.56 0.49
C PRO A 593 -4.16 -43.88 -0.25
N THR A 594 -4.13 -42.54 -0.31
CA THR A 594 -5.05 -41.75 -1.13
C THR A 594 -4.63 -41.80 -2.60
N GLU A 595 -5.61 -41.79 -3.51
CA GLU A 595 -5.35 -41.83 -4.96
C GLU A 595 -4.57 -40.61 -5.47
N ALA A 596 -4.86 -39.41 -4.92
CA ALA A 596 -4.36 -38.16 -5.48
C ALA A 596 -2.98 -37.70 -4.96
N SER A 597 -2.54 -38.12 -3.74
CA SER A 597 -1.38 -37.52 -3.08
C SER A 597 -0.41 -38.50 -2.45
N GLY A 598 -0.69 -39.80 -2.51
CA GLY A 598 0.12 -40.84 -1.83
C GLY A 598 0.12 -40.74 -0.30
N ARG A 599 -0.70 -39.85 0.29
CA ARG A 599 -0.92 -39.76 1.74
C ARG A 599 -1.70 -40.98 2.20
N PHE A 600 -1.64 -41.27 3.49
CA PHE A 600 -2.32 -42.46 4.05
C PHE A 600 -3.44 -42.04 4.97
N TYR A 601 -4.59 -42.70 4.86
CA TYR A 601 -5.65 -42.57 5.85
C TYR A 601 -5.19 -43.16 7.19
N ALA A 602 -5.44 -42.42 8.26
CA ALA A 602 -5.12 -42.89 9.62
C ALA A 602 -6.20 -42.42 10.59
N ARG A 603 -6.31 -43.16 11.73
CA ARG A 603 -7.15 -42.81 12.86
C ARG A 603 -6.59 -43.38 14.16
N LEU A 604 -7.02 -42.78 15.27
CA LEU A 604 -6.83 -43.40 16.59
C LEU A 604 -8.04 -44.30 16.93
N GLN A 605 -7.78 -45.48 17.52
CA GLN A 605 -8.84 -46.44 17.83
C GLN A 605 -9.89 -45.90 18.82
N HIS A 606 -9.49 -45.01 19.74
CA HIS A 606 -10.40 -44.40 20.70
C HIS A 606 -11.20 -43.21 20.12
N GLU A 607 -10.81 -42.72 18.91
CA GLU A 607 -11.53 -41.70 18.13
C GLU A 607 -11.82 -42.20 16.71
N PRO A 608 -12.64 -43.28 16.55
CA PRO A 608 -12.76 -43.95 15.25
C PRO A 608 -13.36 -43.09 14.14
N ASN A 609 -14.11 -42.06 14.49
CA ASN A 609 -14.75 -41.14 13.56
C ASN A 609 -13.82 -39.97 13.13
N LEU A 610 -12.67 -39.83 13.80
CA LEU A 610 -11.69 -38.80 13.44
C LEU A 610 -10.65 -39.39 12.48
N ILE A 611 -10.85 -39.16 11.21
CA ILE A 611 -9.92 -39.59 10.14
C ILE A 611 -9.00 -38.44 9.79
N PHE A 612 -7.72 -38.73 9.66
CA PHE A 612 -6.71 -37.81 9.22
C PHE A 612 -5.77 -38.44 8.20
N LEU A 613 -5.04 -37.63 7.48
CA LEU A 613 -4.02 -38.08 6.53
C LEU A 613 -2.63 -37.95 7.15
N LEU A 614 -1.81 -38.98 6.96
CA LEU A 614 -0.40 -38.97 7.28
C LEU A 614 0.41 -38.77 6.01
N ASN A 615 1.52 -38.03 6.13
CA ASN A 615 2.46 -37.83 5.03
C ASN A 615 3.06 -39.17 4.57
N ALA A 616 3.20 -39.33 3.26
CA ALA A 616 3.77 -40.54 2.66
C ALA A 616 5.19 -40.86 3.16
N GLU A 617 5.99 -39.86 3.51
CA GLU A 617 7.35 -40.02 4.01
C GLU A 617 7.41 -40.54 5.46
N LEU A 618 6.36 -40.27 6.26
CA LEU A 618 6.28 -40.68 7.66
C LEU A 618 5.94 -42.16 7.78
N VAL A 619 5.04 -42.68 6.94
CA VAL A 619 4.53 -44.07 7.04
C VAL A 619 5.65 -45.12 6.96
N PRO A 620 6.65 -45.03 6.06
CA PRO A 620 7.79 -45.97 6.08
C PRO A 620 8.64 -45.89 7.34
N LYS A 621 8.74 -44.74 8.00
CA LYS A 621 9.48 -44.60 9.27
C LYS A 621 8.80 -45.26 10.45
N LEU A 622 7.47 -45.36 10.39
CA LEU A 622 6.67 -46.05 11.42
C LEU A 622 6.67 -47.57 11.24
N LYS A 623 7.05 -48.09 10.07
CA LYS A 623 7.14 -49.55 9.80
C LYS A 623 8.51 -50.08 10.20
N THR A 624 8.50 -51.24 10.83
CA THR A 624 9.75 -51.99 11.10
C THR A 624 9.50 -53.47 10.94
N THR A 625 10.58 -54.25 10.88
CA THR A 625 10.53 -55.70 10.77
C THR A 625 11.28 -56.33 11.93
N LEU A 626 11.03 -57.65 12.15
CA LEU A 626 11.76 -58.41 13.16
C LEU A 626 13.28 -58.32 13.00
N THR A 627 13.74 -58.35 11.77
CA THR A 627 15.17 -58.26 11.45
C THR A 627 15.79 -56.92 11.89
N ARG A 628 15.10 -55.80 11.69
CA ARG A 628 15.58 -54.49 12.10
C ARG A 628 15.52 -54.26 13.61
N LEU A 629 14.52 -54.87 14.28
CA LEU A 629 14.40 -54.81 15.73
C LEU A 629 15.38 -55.67 16.48
N ARG A 630 16.03 -56.64 15.83
CA ARG A 630 17.09 -57.42 16.44
C ARG A 630 18.36 -56.60 16.55
N THR A 631 19.06 -56.73 17.68
CA THR A 631 20.41 -56.18 17.82
C THR A 631 21.33 -56.87 16.84
N PRO A 632 22.10 -56.16 16.01
CA PRO A 632 23.12 -56.79 15.18
C PRO A 632 24.08 -57.58 16.08
N GLN A 633 24.30 -58.86 15.77
CA GLN A 633 25.22 -59.74 16.50
C GLN A 633 26.66 -59.31 16.27
#